data_fb74a34ae26d4aa2729c58f7328d9d62
#
_entry.id   fb74a34ae26d4aa2729c58f7328d9d62
#
_cell.length_a   1.000
_cell.length_b   1.000
_cell.length_c   1.000
_cell.angle_alpha   90.00
_cell.angle_beta   90.00
_cell.angle_gamma   90.00
#
_symmetry.space_group_name_H-M   'P 1'
#
loop_
_entity.id
_entity.type
_entity.pdbx_description
1 polymer ?
#
loop_
_entity_poly.entity_id
_entity_poly.type
_entity_poly.pdbx_seq_one_letter_code
_entity_poly.pdbx_strand_id
1 'polypeptide(L)'
;NAQGDMKLSLKAYRKDNGLPTGIGGDDKAGIFICLQLLERFDNIKAFFPVAEEIGCKGSLKADEEFFQDVGYAIQFDSTENDTMSLSLMGTQLFEYESDFFKKSKGIILEHGITEWKHHPYTDAMVLSQKFSFACFNFAAGYYKYHTSEEYVVVEDVVNSTNLGESLIKELGEEHYQYKPQSNSKYSWF
;
A
#
# COMPACT_ATOMS: atom_id res chain seq x y z
N ASN A 1 -21.00 -0.26 -34.54
CA ASN A 1 -20.19 -1.19 -33.77
C ASN A 1 -20.18 -0.72 -32.32
N ALA A 2 -21.21 -1.10 -31.56
CA ALA A 2 -21.23 -0.93 -30.13
C ALA A 2 -20.51 -2.16 -29.52
N GLN A 3 -19.23 -2.03 -29.24
CA GLN A 3 -18.58 -2.88 -28.24
C GLN A 3 -19.17 -2.43 -26.89
N GLY A 4 -20.17 -3.17 -26.41
CA GLY A 4 -20.71 -2.96 -25.09
C GLY A 4 -19.67 -3.38 -24.06
N ASP A 5 -19.15 -2.43 -23.31
CA ASP A 5 -18.32 -2.71 -22.15
C ASP A 5 -19.13 -3.58 -21.18
N MET A 6 -18.67 -4.80 -20.99
CA MET A 6 -19.30 -5.73 -20.05
C MET A 6 -18.91 -5.31 -18.63
N LYS A 7 -19.81 -4.59 -17.95
CA LYS A 7 -19.61 -4.25 -16.53
C LYS A 7 -19.98 -5.46 -15.68
N LEU A 8 -18.98 -6.08 -15.07
CA LEU A 8 -19.18 -7.06 -14.03
C LEU A 8 -19.49 -6.32 -12.72
N SER A 9 -20.67 -6.56 -12.15
CA SER A 9 -21.03 -6.01 -10.84
C SER A 9 -21.08 -7.14 -9.81
N LEU A 10 -20.19 -7.08 -8.82
CA LEU A 10 -20.17 -7.99 -7.68
C LEU A 10 -20.84 -7.31 -6.48
N LYS A 11 -21.61 -8.07 -5.70
CA LYS A 11 -22.19 -7.63 -4.44
C LYS A 11 -21.87 -8.63 -3.35
N ALA A 12 -21.46 -8.13 -2.20
CA ALA A 12 -21.18 -8.95 -1.03
C ALA A 12 -22.28 -8.79 0.03
N TYR A 13 -22.56 -9.86 0.76
CA TYR A 13 -23.52 -9.90 1.83
C TYR A 13 -22.93 -10.60 3.05
N ARG A 14 -23.24 -10.12 4.25
CA ARG A 14 -22.85 -10.78 5.49
C ARG A 14 -23.53 -12.14 5.59
N LYS A 15 -22.74 -13.16 5.92
CA LYS A 15 -23.22 -14.54 6.03
C LYS A 15 -24.18 -14.76 7.18
N ASP A 16 -24.02 -14.01 8.25
CA ASP A 16 -24.79 -14.14 9.51
C ASP A 16 -26.20 -13.54 9.40
N ASN A 17 -26.39 -12.47 8.64
CA ASN A 17 -27.64 -11.72 8.60
C ASN A 17 -28.12 -11.31 7.20
N GLY A 18 -27.37 -11.61 6.14
CA GLY A 18 -27.73 -11.29 4.76
C GLY A 18 -27.71 -9.81 4.41
N LEU A 19 -27.18 -8.94 5.28
CA LEU A 19 -27.09 -7.51 4.97
C LEU A 19 -25.95 -7.23 3.98
N PRO A 20 -26.10 -6.22 3.09
CA PRO A 20 -25.04 -5.80 2.21
C PRO A 20 -23.78 -5.42 2.98
N THR A 21 -22.62 -5.77 2.41
CA THR A 21 -21.31 -5.41 2.96
C THR A 21 -20.36 -5.01 1.84
N GLY A 22 -19.21 -4.43 2.17
CA GLY A 22 -18.14 -4.17 1.21
C GLY A 22 -17.62 -5.45 0.56
N ILE A 23 -17.11 -5.35 -0.65
CA ILE A 23 -16.52 -6.48 -1.38
C ILE A 23 -15.13 -6.86 -0.89
N GLY A 24 -14.54 -6.05 0.00
CA GLY A 24 -13.19 -6.20 0.53
C GLY A 24 -12.14 -5.79 -0.50
N GLY A 25 -12.41 -4.72 -1.26
CA GLY A 25 -11.41 -4.05 -2.10
C GLY A 25 -10.25 -3.58 -1.25
N ASP A 26 -10.57 -3.07 -0.08
CA ASP A 26 -9.73 -2.81 1.07
C ASP A 26 -9.52 -4.12 1.88
N ASP A 27 -8.34 -4.82 1.83
CA ASP A 27 -7.26 -4.52 0.86
C ASP A 27 -6.93 -5.72 -0.05
N LYS A 28 -7.94 -6.34 -0.64
CA LYS A 28 -7.70 -7.39 -1.66
C LYS A 28 -7.09 -6.82 -2.96
N ALA A 29 -7.27 -5.52 -3.21
CA ALA A 29 -6.65 -4.86 -4.35
C ALA A 29 -5.12 -4.83 -4.18
N GLY A 30 -4.61 -4.43 -3.03
CA GLY A 30 -3.19 -4.48 -2.74
C GLY A 30 -2.62 -5.89 -2.69
N ILE A 31 -3.37 -6.87 -2.17
CA ILE A 31 -2.97 -8.29 -2.26
C ILE A 31 -2.79 -8.71 -3.71
N PHE A 32 -3.73 -8.37 -4.59
CA PHE A 32 -3.64 -8.70 -6.02
C PHE A 32 -2.42 -8.04 -6.68
N ILE A 33 -2.18 -6.74 -6.41
CA ILE A 33 -1.01 -6.01 -6.91
C ILE A 33 0.28 -6.73 -6.48
N CYS A 34 0.41 -7.07 -5.20
CA CYS A 34 1.59 -7.79 -4.68
C CYS A 34 1.80 -9.14 -5.37
N LEU A 35 0.73 -9.92 -5.61
CA LEU A 35 0.82 -11.20 -6.31
C LEU A 35 1.27 -11.03 -7.77
N GLN A 36 0.78 -9.99 -8.45
CA GLN A 36 1.23 -9.67 -9.82
C GLN A 36 2.70 -9.26 -9.87
N LEU A 37 3.20 -8.55 -8.86
CA LEU A 37 4.61 -8.18 -8.76
C LEU A 37 5.49 -9.40 -8.44
N LEU A 38 5.04 -10.32 -7.58
CA LEU A 38 5.75 -11.57 -7.31
C LEU A 38 5.91 -12.46 -8.56
N GLU A 39 4.98 -12.40 -9.51
CA GLU A 39 5.11 -13.11 -10.78
C GLU A 39 6.14 -12.49 -11.73
N ARG A 40 6.54 -11.22 -11.49
CA ARG A 40 7.44 -10.46 -12.37
C ARG A 40 8.86 -10.33 -11.83
N PHE A 41 9.07 -10.52 -10.53
CA PHE A 41 10.34 -10.30 -9.86
C PHE A 41 10.68 -11.45 -8.93
N ASP A 42 11.90 -11.97 -9.03
CA ASP A 42 12.39 -13.07 -8.19
C ASP A 42 13.03 -12.60 -6.87
N ASN A 43 13.35 -11.30 -6.78
CA ASN A 43 14.11 -10.68 -5.68
C ASN A 43 13.26 -9.80 -4.75
N ILE A 44 11.96 -10.05 -4.70
CA ILE A 44 11.04 -9.35 -3.80
C ILE A 44 10.39 -10.31 -2.82
N LYS A 45 9.92 -9.77 -1.71
CA LYS A 45 9.11 -10.47 -0.71
C LYS A 45 7.75 -9.80 -0.61
N ALA A 46 6.67 -10.57 -0.49
CA ALA A 46 5.36 -10.04 -0.15
C ALA A 46 5.01 -10.41 1.30
N PHE A 47 4.48 -9.46 2.02
CA PHE A 47 4.06 -9.61 3.40
C PHE A 47 2.57 -9.25 3.53
N PHE A 48 1.76 -10.20 3.97
CA PHE A 48 0.32 -10.03 4.13
C PHE A 48 -0.05 -10.15 5.61
N PRO A 49 0.03 -9.06 6.36
CA PRO A 49 -0.28 -9.08 7.79
C PRO A 49 -1.78 -9.22 8.03
N VAL A 50 -2.14 -9.72 9.20
CA VAL A 50 -3.53 -9.83 9.65
C VAL A 50 -3.85 -8.73 10.65
N ALA A 51 -5.15 -8.39 10.75
CA ALA A 51 -5.65 -7.46 11.76
C ALA A 51 -5.04 -6.04 11.66
N GLU A 52 -4.91 -5.53 10.44
CA GLU A 52 -4.51 -4.16 10.15
C GLU A 52 -5.51 -3.20 10.80
N GLU A 53 -6.79 -3.33 10.50
CA GLU A 53 -7.94 -2.51 10.93
C GLU A 53 -8.12 -2.37 12.45
N ILE A 54 -7.49 -3.21 13.21
CA ILE A 54 -7.54 -3.20 14.68
C ILE A 54 -6.16 -2.95 15.31
N GLY A 55 -5.33 -2.15 14.62
CA GLY A 55 -4.04 -1.66 15.08
C GLY A 55 -2.84 -2.45 14.59
N CYS A 56 -2.80 -2.85 13.31
CA CYS A 56 -1.65 -3.46 12.64
C CYS A 56 -1.02 -4.63 13.42
N LYS A 57 -1.85 -5.46 14.07
CA LYS A 57 -1.37 -6.49 15.02
C LYS A 57 -0.43 -7.52 14.39
N GLY A 58 -0.63 -7.81 13.10
CA GLY A 58 0.25 -8.69 12.34
C GLY A 58 1.63 -8.08 12.17
N SER A 59 1.70 -6.82 11.75
CA SER A 59 2.96 -6.12 11.52
C SER A 59 3.76 -5.86 12.79
N LEU A 60 3.09 -5.62 13.91
CA LEU A 60 3.76 -5.55 15.22
C LEU A 60 4.51 -6.85 15.58
N LYS A 61 4.03 -7.99 15.07
CA LYS A 61 4.62 -9.32 15.28
C LYS A 61 5.45 -9.82 14.10
N ALA A 62 5.74 -8.94 13.13
CA ALA A 62 6.53 -9.29 11.95
C ALA A 62 7.87 -9.90 12.36
N ASP A 63 8.26 -10.97 11.68
CA ASP A 63 9.48 -11.72 11.97
C ASP A 63 10.70 -10.92 11.51
N GLU A 64 11.67 -10.74 12.40
CA GLU A 64 12.91 -10.02 12.12
C GLU A 64 13.76 -10.71 11.05
N GLU A 65 13.80 -12.05 11.04
CA GLU A 65 14.54 -12.82 10.04
C GLU A 65 13.99 -12.60 8.63
N PHE A 66 12.65 -12.47 8.51
CA PHE A 66 12.02 -12.18 7.22
C PHE A 66 12.42 -10.83 6.65
N PHE A 67 12.63 -9.82 7.50
CA PHE A 67 12.91 -8.44 7.10
C PHE A 67 14.40 -8.04 7.13
N GLN A 68 15.32 -8.91 7.56
CA GLN A 68 16.73 -8.56 7.77
C GLN A 68 17.45 -8.05 6.51
N ASP A 69 17.03 -8.48 5.33
CA ASP A 69 17.58 -8.15 4.02
C ASP A 69 16.69 -7.21 3.19
N VAL A 70 15.62 -6.68 3.78
CA VAL A 70 14.71 -5.75 3.10
C VAL A 70 15.30 -4.36 3.06
N GLY A 71 15.49 -3.81 1.85
CA GLY A 71 16.05 -2.48 1.63
C GLY A 71 15.02 -1.35 1.73
N TYR A 72 13.77 -1.62 1.38
CA TYR A 72 12.62 -0.70 1.41
C TYR A 72 11.31 -1.47 1.31
N ALA A 73 10.19 -0.78 1.53
CA ALA A 73 8.87 -1.38 1.31
C ALA A 73 7.97 -0.48 0.46
N ILE A 74 7.13 -1.11 -0.36
CA ILE A 74 6.05 -0.46 -1.10
C ILE A 74 4.75 -1.13 -0.68
N GLN A 75 3.83 -0.37 -0.12
CA GLN A 75 2.50 -0.80 0.27
C GLN A 75 1.48 -0.23 -0.72
N PHE A 76 0.43 -0.98 -1.00
CA PHE A 76 -0.73 -0.55 -1.78
C PHE A 76 -1.97 -0.75 -0.91
N ASP A 77 -2.21 0.21 -0.03
CA ASP A 77 -3.30 0.17 0.97
C ASP A 77 -3.79 1.60 1.24
N SER A 78 -4.08 2.30 0.14
CA SER A 78 -4.75 3.58 0.17
C SER A 78 -5.88 3.59 -0.86
N THR A 79 -6.94 4.34 -0.56
CA THR A 79 -8.10 4.49 -1.44
C THR A 79 -7.77 5.33 -2.68
N GLU A 80 -8.65 5.28 -3.69
CA GLU A 80 -8.56 6.07 -4.92
C GLU A 80 -7.45 5.59 -5.87
N ASN A 81 -6.97 6.44 -6.78
CA ASN A 81 -5.97 6.08 -7.79
C ASN A 81 -4.83 7.09 -7.91
N ASP A 82 -4.90 8.22 -7.22
CA ASP A 82 -3.99 9.35 -7.36
C ASP A 82 -3.28 9.72 -6.04
N THR A 83 -3.46 8.91 -5.02
CA THR A 83 -3.05 9.22 -3.65
C THR A 83 -1.82 8.42 -3.20
N MET A 84 -0.92 9.08 -2.49
CA MET A 84 0.11 8.44 -1.66
C MET A 84 0.12 9.00 -0.24
N SER A 85 0.57 8.20 0.70
CA SER A 85 0.73 8.61 2.08
C SER A 85 2.05 9.35 2.28
N LEU A 86 2.00 10.60 2.76
CA LEU A 86 3.17 11.35 3.19
C LEU A 86 3.61 10.96 4.58
N SER A 87 2.62 10.85 5.45
CA SER A 87 2.83 10.45 6.83
C SER A 87 1.64 9.69 7.36
N LEU A 88 1.92 8.89 8.38
CA LEU A 88 0.93 8.12 9.12
C LEU A 88 0.99 8.56 10.58
N MET A 89 -0.12 9.07 11.12
CA MET A 89 -0.19 9.65 12.48
C MET A 89 0.90 10.71 12.76
N GLY A 90 1.26 11.50 11.75
CA GLY A 90 2.33 12.50 11.85
C GLY A 90 3.76 11.95 11.76
N THR A 91 3.93 10.65 11.57
CA THR A 91 5.23 10.02 11.31
C THR A 91 5.46 9.95 9.81
N GLN A 92 6.54 10.54 9.31
CA GLN A 92 6.92 10.43 7.91
C GLN A 92 7.41 9.02 7.59
N LEU A 93 7.20 8.58 6.35
CA LEU A 93 7.61 7.25 5.87
C LEU A 93 8.95 7.29 5.12
N PHE A 94 9.40 8.47 4.73
CA PHE A 94 10.64 8.73 3.99
C PHE A 94 11.06 10.20 4.12
N GLU A 95 12.28 10.52 3.72
CA GLU A 95 12.77 11.91 3.62
C GLU A 95 12.69 12.41 2.18
N TYR A 96 12.18 13.63 1.97
CA TYR A 96 12.06 14.25 0.64
C TYR A 96 13.39 14.44 -0.09
N GLU A 97 14.47 14.64 0.66
CA GLU A 97 15.81 14.84 0.10
C GLU A 97 16.59 13.52 -0.04
N SER A 98 16.00 12.38 0.34
CA SER A 98 16.63 11.07 0.19
C SER A 98 16.70 10.63 -1.27
N ASP A 99 17.64 9.77 -1.58
CA ASP A 99 17.74 9.16 -2.92
C ASP A 99 16.53 8.26 -3.21
N PHE A 100 15.94 7.63 -2.19
CA PHE A 100 14.70 6.87 -2.30
C PHE A 100 13.58 7.68 -2.94
N PHE A 101 13.32 8.88 -2.42
CA PHE A 101 12.26 9.73 -2.95
C PHE A 101 12.67 10.41 -4.28
N LYS A 102 13.92 10.88 -4.41
CA LYS A 102 14.40 11.56 -5.63
C LYS A 102 14.32 10.65 -6.86
N LYS A 103 14.74 9.40 -6.74
CA LYS A 103 14.64 8.40 -7.82
C LYS A 103 13.17 8.09 -8.16
N SER A 104 12.30 8.03 -7.17
CA SER A 104 10.91 7.62 -7.33
C SER A 104 9.98 8.72 -7.83
N LYS A 105 10.26 9.99 -7.52
CA LYS A 105 9.35 11.13 -7.73
C LYS A 105 8.81 11.25 -9.16
N GLY A 106 9.66 11.10 -10.16
CA GLY A 106 9.27 11.17 -11.57
C GLY A 106 8.26 10.08 -11.92
N ILE A 107 8.56 8.84 -11.53
CA ILE A 107 7.71 7.66 -11.74
C ILE A 107 6.36 7.83 -11.05
N ILE A 108 6.36 8.28 -9.80
CA ILE A 108 5.15 8.55 -9.02
C ILE A 108 4.21 9.51 -9.77
N LEU A 109 4.75 10.60 -10.29
CA LEU A 109 3.98 11.60 -11.04
C LEU A 109 3.51 11.08 -12.41
N GLU A 110 4.34 10.31 -13.13
CA GLU A 110 3.99 9.69 -14.41
C GLU A 110 2.82 8.71 -14.29
N HIS A 111 2.68 8.05 -13.15
CA HIS A 111 1.55 7.16 -12.86
C HIS A 111 0.33 7.89 -12.28
N GLY A 112 0.34 9.24 -12.26
CA GLY A 112 -0.81 10.06 -11.87
C GLY A 112 -1.00 10.20 -10.37
N ILE A 113 -0.02 9.85 -9.54
CA ILE A 113 -0.07 10.06 -8.10
C ILE A 113 0.24 11.53 -7.80
N THR A 114 -0.78 12.33 -7.59
CA THR A 114 -0.70 13.78 -7.41
C THR A 114 -1.18 14.27 -6.03
N GLU A 115 -1.97 13.45 -5.34
CA GLU A 115 -2.52 13.76 -4.03
C GLU A 115 -1.68 13.11 -2.92
N TRP A 116 -1.08 13.94 -2.09
CA TRP A 116 -0.19 13.52 -1.01
C TRP A 116 -0.84 13.80 0.33
N LYS A 117 -1.30 12.75 1.00
CA LYS A 117 -2.19 12.85 2.17
C LYS A 117 -1.55 12.34 3.46
N HIS A 118 -2.08 12.80 4.57
CA HIS A 118 -1.79 12.25 5.89
C HIS A 118 -2.86 11.22 6.24
N HIS A 119 -2.46 10.00 6.52
CA HIS A 119 -3.37 8.91 6.87
C HIS A 119 -3.29 8.56 8.36
N PRO A 120 -4.29 7.88 8.94
CA PRO A 120 -4.30 7.55 10.36
C PRO A 120 -3.16 6.60 10.73
N TYR A 121 -3.09 5.42 10.18
CA TYR A 121 -2.01 4.44 10.33
C TYR A 121 -2.18 3.32 9.31
N THR A 122 -1.08 2.67 8.96
CA THR A 122 -1.06 1.42 8.18
C THR A 122 0.16 0.58 8.55
N ASP A 123 0.24 -0.63 8.04
CA ASP A 123 1.35 -1.55 8.28
C ASP A 123 2.72 -0.96 7.89
N ALA A 124 2.80 -0.16 6.83
CA ALA A 124 4.05 0.49 6.40
C ALA A 124 4.70 1.32 7.51
N MET A 125 3.90 2.01 8.33
CA MET A 125 4.43 2.78 9.48
C MET A 125 5.07 1.85 10.52
N VAL A 126 4.39 0.78 10.88
CA VAL A 126 4.86 -0.19 11.87
C VAL A 126 6.15 -0.85 11.40
N LEU A 127 6.19 -1.28 10.14
CA LEU A 127 7.36 -1.92 9.54
C LEU A 127 8.55 -0.94 9.45
N SER A 128 8.32 0.28 8.98
CA SER A 128 9.36 1.32 8.91
C SER A 128 9.94 1.65 10.29
N GLN A 129 9.10 1.77 11.32
CA GLN A 129 9.55 2.01 12.69
C GLN A 129 10.35 0.83 13.26
N LYS A 130 9.90 -0.40 12.99
CA LYS A 130 10.53 -1.61 13.53
C LYS A 130 11.85 -1.94 12.84
N PHE A 131 11.93 -1.80 11.52
CA PHE A 131 13.04 -2.28 10.71
C PHE A 131 13.92 -1.17 10.13
N SER A 132 13.54 0.10 10.30
CA SER A 132 14.34 1.26 9.89
C SER A 132 14.64 1.35 8.40
N PHE A 133 13.66 1.05 7.54
CA PHE A 133 13.74 1.27 6.10
C PHE A 133 12.67 2.26 5.62
N ALA A 134 12.93 2.90 4.47
CA ALA A 134 11.97 3.81 3.84
C ALA A 134 10.78 3.04 3.26
N CYS A 135 9.59 3.64 3.33
CA CYS A 135 8.36 3.05 2.80
C CYS A 135 7.59 4.03 1.92
N PHE A 136 6.87 3.49 0.95
CA PHE A 136 5.72 4.15 0.33
C PHE A 136 4.43 3.43 0.68
N ASN A 137 3.31 4.17 0.67
CA ASN A 137 1.96 3.62 0.66
C ASN A 137 1.15 4.36 -0.40
N PHE A 138 0.66 3.64 -1.40
CA PHE A 138 -0.04 4.15 -2.57
C PHE A 138 -1.49 3.68 -2.63
N ALA A 139 -2.28 4.43 -3.41
CA ALA A 139 -3.62 4.03 -3.80
C ALA A 139 -3.63 2.67 -4.51
N ALA A 140 -4.61 1.83 -4.18
CA ALA A 140 -4.77 0.49 -4.73
C ALA A 140 -5.98 0.36 -5.68
N GLY A 141 -6.69 1.45 -5.98
CA GLY A 141 -7.81 1.46 -6.90
C GLY A 141 -9.13 0.96 -6.29
N TYR A 142 -9.27 0.97 -4.98
CA TYR A 142 -10.55 0.74 -4.30
C TYR A 142 -11.17 2.07 -3.84
N TYR A 143 -12.49 2.09 -3.74
CA TYR A 143 -13.29 3.27 -3.45
C TYR A 143 -14.41 2.96 -2.48
N LYS A 144 -14.85 3.97 -1.71
CA LYS A 144 -15.94 3.85 -0.72
C LYS A 144 -15.71 2.70 0.27
N TYR A 145 -14.46 2.49 0.65
CA TYR A 145 -14.06 1.45 1.59
C TYR A 145 -14.87 1.54 2.90
N HIS A 146 -14.94 0.45 3.64
CA HIS A 146 -15.73 0.31 4.87
C HIS A 146 -17.23 0.56 4.69
N THR A 147 -17.75 0.53 3.47
CA THR A 147 -19.19 0.67 3.17
C THR A 147 -19.70 -0.50 2.32
N SER A 148 -21.04 -0.66 2.27
CA SER A 148 -21.67 -1.61 1.36
C SER A 148 -21.67 -1.17 -0.12
N GLU A 149 -21.20 0.04 -0.38
CA GLU A 149 -21.05 0.60 -1.73
C GLU A 149 -19.62 0.52 -2.26
N GLU A 150 -18.75 -0.17 -1.54
CA GLU A 150 -17.37 -0.37 -1.94
C GLU A 150 -17.26 -0.98 -3.34
N TYR A 151 -16.34 -0.45 -4.13
CA TYR A 151 -16.04 -0.96 -5.46
C TYR A 151 -14.54 -0.83 -5.76
N VAL A 152 -14.09 -1.57 -6.78
CA VAL A 152 -12.72 -1.54 -7.29
C VAL A 152 -12.78 -1.17 -8.78
N VAL A 153 -11.88 -0.29 -9.21
CA VAL A 153 -11.66 0.06 -10.61
C VAL A 153 -10.45 -0.72 -11.12
N VAL A 154 -10.68 -1.64 -12.05
CA VAL A 154 -9.64 -2.56 -12.54
C VAL A 154 -8.48 -1.81 -13.18
N GLU A 155 -8.77 -0.77 -13.97
CA GLU A 155 -7.78 0.07 -14.63
C GLU A 155 -6.85 0.74 -13.62
N ASP A 156 -7.37 1.18 -12.47
CA ASP A 156 -6.59 1.79 -11.40
C ASP A 156 -5.69 0.77 -10.70
N VAL A 157 -6.19 -0.45 -10.45
CA VAL A 157 -5.38 -1.57 -9.92
C VAL A 157 -4.24 -1.91 -10.88
N VAL A 158 -4.51 -1.94 -12.18
CA VAL A 158 -3.47 -2.17 -13.21
C VAL A 158 -2.44 -1.03 -13.20
N ASN A 159 -2.86 0.21 -13.10
CA ASN A 159 -1.94 1.35 -13.01
C ASN A 159 -1.06 1.27 -11.76
N SER A 160 -1.63 0.94 -10.60
CA SER A 160 -0.89 0.76 -9.36
C SER A 160 0.10 -0.42 -9.43
N THR A 161 -0.27 -1.49 -10.14
CA THR A 161 0.66 -2.60 -10.43
C THR A 161 1.84 -2.13 -11.28
N ASN A 162 1.59 -1.34 -12.33
CA ASN A 162 2.63 -0.79 -13.20
C ASN A 162 3.51 0.24 -12.47
N LEU A 163 2.93 1.04 -11.57
CA LEU A 163 3.69 1.91 -10.66
C LEU A 163 4.67 1.09 -9.81
N GLY A 164 4.19 0.03 -9.17
CA GLY A 164 5.03 -0.88 -8.39
C GLY A 164 6.17 -1.48 -9.20
N GLU A 165 5.87 -1.97 -10.40
CA GLU A 165 6.88 -2.50 -11.32
C GLU A 165 7.95 -1.46 -11.68
N SER A 166 7.54 -0.24 -12.01
CA SER A 166 8.44 0.85 -12.36
C SER A 166 9.33 1.26 -11.20
N LEU A 167 8.77 1.34 -9.99
CA LEU A 167 9.52 1.67 -8.78
C LEU A 167 10.52 0.57 -8.41
N ILE A 168 10.14 -0.71 -8.48
CA ILE A 168 11.05 -1.82 -8.20
C ILE A 168 12.23 -1.83 -9.17
N LYS A 169 12.00 -1.58 -10.45
CA LYS A 169 13.07 -1.48 -11.45
C LYS A 169 14.02 -0.32 -11.20
N GLU A 170 13.51 0.84 -10.81
CA GLU A 170 14.31 2.04 -10.55
C GLU A 170 15.09 1.96 -9.24
N LEU A 171 14.44 1.49 -8.17
CA LEU A 171 15.03 1.42 -6.83
C LEU A 171 16.01 0.25 -6.71
N GLY A 172 15.81 -0.83 -7.47
CA GLY A 172 16.68 -2.02 -7.46
C GLY A 172 16.74 -2.70 -6.12
N GLU A 173 17.91 -3.29 -5.82
CA GLU A 173 18.19 -4.00 -4.55
C GLU A 173 18.91 -3.11 -3.52
N GLU A 174 18.82 -1.80 -3.66
CA GLU A 174 19.45 -0.86 -2.74
C GLU A 174 18.75 -0.81 -1.38
N HIS A 175 19.52 -0.54 -0.34
CA HIS A 175 19.00 -0.36 1.02
C HIS A 175 18.84 1.13 1.32
N TYR A 176 17.58 1.56 1.46
CA TYR A 176 17.22 2.93 1.80
C TYR A 176 16.89 3.03 3.29
N GLN A 177 17.95 3.20 4.09
CA GLN A 177 17.83 3.32 5.55
C GLN A 177 17.02 4.58 5.91
N TYR A 178 16.01 4.40 6.71
CA TYR A 178 15.19 5.48 7.24
C TYR A 178 14.62 5.10 8.60
N LYS A 179 14.88 5.91 9.61
CA LYS A 179 14.28 5.72 10.93
C LYS A 179 13.27 6.83 11.18
N PRO A 180 11.96 6.51 11.11
CA PRO A 180 10.92 7.49 11.38
C PRO A 180 11.10 8.10 12.77
N GLN A 181 11.05 9.43 12.85
CA GLN A 181 11.02 10.11 14.14
C GLN A 181 9.60 10.01 14.71
N SER A 182 9.42 9.27 15.79
CA SER A 182 8.14 9.23 16.48
C SER A 182 7.85 10.60 17.08
N ASN A 183 6.74 11.20 16.69
CA ASN A 183 6.19 12.26 17.50
C ASN A 183 5.82 11.65 18.87
N SER A 184 6.44 12.14 19.95
CA SER A 184 6.37 11.58 21.31
C SER A 184 4.96 11.49 21.92
N LYS A 185 3.91 11.89 21.20
CA LYS A 185 2.51 11.75 21.59
C LYS A 185 1.90 10.37 21.28
N TYR A 186 2.58 9.52 20.48
CA TYR A 186 2.05 8.23 20.02
C TYR A 186 3.11 7.11 20.06
N SER A 187 3.88 7.03 21.16
CA SER A 187 4.74 5.86 21.36
C SER A 187 3.88 4.65 21.73
N TRP A 188 3.78 3.70 20.84
CA TRP A 188 3.07 2.43 21.03
C TRP A 188 3.96 1.33 21.64
N PHE A 189 5.16 1.68 22.14
CA PHE A 189 6.12 0.75 22.76
C PHE A 189 6.47 1.18 24.17
#